data_694bd67bebbad97837331db86439b49e
#
_entry.id   694bd67bebbad97837331db86439b49e
#
_cell.length_a   1.000
_cell.length_b   1.000
_cell.length_c   1.000
_cell.angle_alpha   90.00
_cell.angle_beta   90.00
_cell.angle_gamma   90.00
#
_symmetry.space_group_name_H-M   'P 1'
#
loop_
_entity.id
_entity.type
_entity.pdbx_description
1 polymer ?
#
loop_
_entity_poly.entity_id
_entity_poly.type
_entity_poly.pdbx_seq_one_letter_code
_entity_poly.pdbx_strand_id
1 'polypeptide(L)'
;MRILIMGGAGMIGQKLLNLLLKKKELKNQKISEITLFDIVEAPYNENSSITIITKSGDISDPQVSRDLISSEPDVIFHLAAIVSGQAEQEFDLGWNINTKGSWGLFEAIRSQRNDYVPRVVFTSSIAVFGSPFPDQIPDDFFTTPLTSYGAQKAVSELLLADYSRKGMIDG
;
A
#
# COMPACT_ATOMS: atom_id res chain seq x y z
N MET A 1 -17.59 -4.19 -5.09
CA MET A 1 -16.14 -4.20 -4.76
C MET A 1 -15.81 -2.94 -3.96
N ARG A 2 -15.18 -3.09 -2.82
CA ARG A 2 -14.66 -2.02 -1.97
C ARG A 2 -13.15 -1.91 -2.16
N ILE A 3 -12.64 -0.70 -2.34
CA ILE A 3 -11.23 -0.43 -2.60
C ILE A 3 -10.68 0.49 -1.52
N LEU A 4 -9.51 0.18 -0.98
CA LEU A 4 -8.74 1.05 -0.10
C LEU A 4 -7.50 1.56 -0.86
N ILE A 5 -7.30 2.87 -0.88
CA ILE A 5 -6.10 3.52 -1.43
C ILE A 5 -5.36 4.20 -0.27
N MET A 6 -4.27 3.61 0.18
CA MET A 6 -3.35 4.18 1.16
C MET A 6 -2.31 5.03 0.43
N GLY A 7 -2.13 6.27 0.82
CA GLY A 7 -1.43 7.28 0.02
C GLY A 7 -2.39 8.02 -0.92
N GLY A 8 -3.67 8.14 -0.52
CA GLY A 8 -4.75 8.69 -1.33
C GLY A 8 -4.60 10.17 -1.69
N ALA A 9 -3.92 10.96 -0.86
CA ALA A 9 -3.65 12.37 -1.13
C ALA A 9 -2.43 12.58 -2.06
N GLY A 10 -1.59 11.56 -2.22
CA GLY A 10 -0.40 11.61 -3.06
C GLY A 10 -0.71 11.61 -4.57
N MET A 11 0.28 11.99 -5.38
CA MET A 11 0.15 12.10 -6.84
C MET A 11 -0.37 10.80 -7.49
N ILE A 12 0.18 9.65 -7.10
CA ILE A 12 -0.22 8.35 -7.68
C ILE A 12 -1.61 7.98 -7.19
N GLY A 13 -1.91 8.17 -5.89
CA GLY A 13 -3.24 7.91 -5.31
C GLY A 13 -4.34 8.69 -6.02
N GLN A 14 -4.12 9.98 -6.29
CA GLN A 14 -5.07 10.84 -6.99
C GLN A 14 -5.26 10.43 -8.47
N LYS A 15 -4.18 10.05 -9.16
CA LYS A 15 -4.28 9.53 -10.54
C LYS A 15 -5.04 8.21 -10.59
N LEU A 16 -4.78 7.32 -9.63
CA LEU A 16 -5.49 6.05 -9.51
C LEU A 16 -6.98 6.28 -9.22
N LEU A 17 -7.31 7.14 -8.23
CA LEU A 17 -8.69 7.52 -7.95
C LEU A 17 -9.43 7.97 -9.21
N ASN A 18 -8.86 8.94 -9.94
CA ASN A 18 -9.48 9.47 -11.16
C ASN A 18 -9.70 8.38 -12.23
N LEU A 19 -8.76 7.44 -12.37
CA LEU A 19 -8.89 6.33 -13.29
C LEU A 19 -10.04 5.38 -12.86
N LEU A 20 -10.11 5.03 -11.58
CA LEU A 20 -11.15 4.15 -11.03
C LEU A 20 -12.55 4.79 -11.14
N LEU A 21 -12.67 6.10 -10.86
CA LEU A 21 -13.91 6.85 -11.02
C LEU A 21 -14.39 6.89 -12.49
N LYS A 22 -13.46 7.00 -13.42
CA LYS A 22 -13.77 6.97 -14.87
C LYS A 22 -14.21 5.57 -15.31
N LYS A 23 -13.52 4.52 -14.87
CA LYS A 23 -13.80 3.13 -15.26
C LYS A 23 -15.00 2.54 -14.55
N LYS A 24 -15.25 2.93 -13.29
CA LYS A 24 -16.32 2.43 -12.40
C LYS A 24 -16.29 0.92 -12.14
N GLU A 25 -15.28 0.24 -12.64
CA GLU A 25 -15.07 -1.20 -12.49
C GLU A 25 -13.59 -1.55 -12.43
N LEU A 26 -13.28 -2.66 -11.80
CA LEU A 26 -11.95 -3.28 -11.78
C LEU A 26 -12.11 -4.78 -11.96
N LYS A 27 -11.39 -5.40 -12.92
CA LYS A 27 -11.49 -6.82 -13.28
C LYS A 27 -12.96 -7.27 -13.49
N ASN A 28 -13.76 -6.49 -14.24
CA ASN A 28 -15.18 -6.74 -14.55
C ASN A 28 -16.11 -6.76 -13.29
N GLN A 29 -15.66 -6.22 -12.17
CA GLN A 29 -16.47 -6.05 -10.96
C GLN A 29 -16.73 -4.56 -10.72
N LYS A 30 -18.00 -4.20 -10.51
CA LYS A 30 -18.39 -2.82 -10.21
C LYS A 30 -17.80 -2.35 -8.88
N ILE A 31 -17.22 -1.17 -8.88
CA ILE A 31 -16.74 -0.51 -7.67
C ILE A 31 -17.94 0.12 -6.98
N SER A 32 -18.17 -0.23 -5.71
CA SER A 32 -19.23 0.36 -4.88
C SER A 32 -18.71 1.46 -3.96
N GLU A 33 -17.46 1.30 -3.49
CA GLU A 33 -16.86 2.20 -2.50
C GLU A 33 -15.35 2.32 -2.72
N ILE A 34 -14.81 3.53 -2.52
CA ILE A 34 -13.36 3.77 -2.46
C ILE A 34 -13.07 4.53 -1.17
N THR A 35 -12.26 3.94 -0.30
CA THR A 35 -11.70 4.63 0.87
C THR A 35 -10.34 5.20 0.50
N LEU A 36 -10.16 6.51 0.69
CA LEU A 36 -8.88 7.21 0.55
C LEU A 36 -8.30 7.43 1.94
N PHE A 37 -7.09 6.95 2.15
CA PHE A 37 -6.36 7.13 3.41
C PHE A 37 -5.01 7.79 3.15
N ASP A 38 -4.67 8.78 3.97
CA ASP A 38 -3.34 9.43 3.98
C ASP A 38 -3.08 10.08 5.34
N ILE A 39 -1.89 10.65 5.55
CA ILE A 39 -1.60 11.46 6.75
C ILE A 39 -2.43 12.76 6.77
N VAL A 40 -2.85 13.25 5.62
CA VAL A 40 -3.74 14.39 5.43
C VAL A 40 -5.02 13.95 4.73
N GLU A 41 -6.08 14.72 4.87
CA GLU A 41 -7.32 14.43 4.16
C GLU A 41 -7.12 14.50 2.64
N ALA A 42 -7.49 13.42 1.94
CA ALA A 42 -7.32 13.33 0.50
C ALA A 42 -8.42 14.11 -0.24
N PRO A 43 -8.10 14.99 -1.19
CA PRO A 43 -9.10 15.69 -1.97
C PRO A 43 -9.83 14.73 -2.91
N TYR A 44 -11.13 14.95 -3.13
CA TYR A 44 -11.92 14.22 -4.14
C TYR A 44 -13.07 15.07 -4.67
N ASN A 45 -13.63 14.66 -5.82
CA ASN A 45 -14.80 15.33 -6.38
C ASN A 45 -16.06 14.56 -5.97
N GLU A 46 -17.01 15.25 -5.33
CA GLU A 46 -18.25 14.67 -4.79
C GLU A 46 -19.22 14.15 -5.88
N ASN A 47 -19.07 14.54 -7.15
CA ASN A 47 -19.96 14.16 -8.25
C ASN A 47 -19.68 12.74 -8.77
N SER A 48 -19.62 11.74 -7.89
CA SER A 48 -19.40 10.35 -8.25
C SER A 48 -20.59 9.46 -7.92
N SER A 49 -20.85 8.45 -8.77
CA SER A 49 -21.79 7.37 -8.48
C SER A 49 -21.19 6.30 -7.55
N ILE A 50 -19.91 6.41 -7.21
CA ILE A 50 -19.16 5.55 -6.28
C ILE A 50 -19.08 6.28 -4.95
N THR A 51 -19.37 5.60 -3.86
CA THR A 51 -19.18 6.15 -2.51
C THR A 51 -17.70 6.38 -2.23
N ILE A 52 -17.33 7.61 -1.90
CA ILE A 52 -15.96 7.97 -1.50
C ILE A 52 -15.95 8.25 -0.01
N ILE A 53 -15.01 7.65 0.70
CA ILE A 53 -14.75 7.88 2.12
C ILE A 53 -13.31 8.37 2.25
N THR A 54 -13.10 9.48 2.97
CA THR A 54 -11.77 9.95 3.31
C THR A 54 -11.48 9.67 4.78
N LYS A 55 -10.28 9.18 5.05
CA LYS A 55 -9.74 8.98 6.39
C LYS A 55 -8.32 9.52 6.45
N SER A 56 -7.95 10.11 7.57
CA SER A 56 -6.58 10.56 7.81
C SER A 56 -6.01 9.97 9.09
N GLY A 57 -4.70 9.76 9.11
CA GLY A 57 -4.01 9.21 10.27
C GLY A 57 -2.58 8.77 9.98
N ASP A 58 -1.88 8.35 11.01
CA ASP A 58 -0.52 7.82 10.91
C ASP A 58 -0.56 6.30 10.71
N ILE A 59 -0.05 5.82 9.58
CA ILE A 59 0.00 4.38 9.25
C ILE A 59 0.88 3.59 10.24
N SER A 60 1.80 4.24 10.94
CA SER A 60 2.64 3.59 11.96
C SER A 60 1.88 3.21 13.23
N ASP A 61 0.67 3.77 13.43
CA ASP A 61 -0.24 3.35 14.49
C ASP A 61 -1.00 2.07 14.07
N PRO A 62 -0.79 0.94 14.76
CA PRO A 62 -1.48 -0.31 14.43
C PRO A 62 -3.01 -0.23 14.54
N GLN A 63 -3.55 0.72 15.32
CA GLN A 63 -4.99 0.90 15.42
C GLN A 63 -5.57 1.45 14.12
N VAL A 64 -4.86 2.36 13.48
CA VAL A 64 -5.24 2.91 12.16
C VAL A 64 -5.40 1.80 11.12
N SER A 65 -4.43 0.89 11.05
CA SER A 65 -4.54 -0.27 10.14
C SER A 65 -5.75 -1.16 10.47
N ARG A 66 -6.02 -1.46 11.74
CA ARG A 66 -7.21 -2.22 12.15
C ARG A 66 -8.50 -1.54 11.74
N ASP A 67 -8.59 -0.22 11.94
CA ASP A 67 -9.79 0.57 11.60
C ASP A 67 -10.03 0.66 10.08
N LEU A 68 -8.95 0.70 9.29
CA LEU A 68 -9.04 0.65 7.83
C LEU A 68 -9.52 -0.72 7.33
N ILE A 69 -8.99 -1.79 7.91
CA ILE A 69 -9.31 -3.17 7.50
C ILE A 69 -10.67 -3.64 8.03
N SER A 70 -11.23 -3.01 9.07
CA SER A 70 -12.55 -3.36 9.61
C SER A 70 -13.69 -3.29 8.58
N SER A 71 -13.54 -2.48 7.52
CA SER A 71 -14.49 -2.42 6.40
C SER A 71 -14.30 -3.54 5.37
N GLU A 72 -13.31 -4.42 5.55
CA GLU A 72 -12.96 -5.54 4.67
C GLU A 72 -12.88 -5.13 3.18
N PRO A 73 -11.97 -4.24 2.78
CA PRO A 73 -11.79 -3.87 1.38
C PRO A 73 -11.35 -5.08 0.54
N ASP A 74 -11.95 -5.26 -0.64
CA ASP A 74 -11.60 -6.35 -1.56
C ASP A 74 -10.22 -6.17 -2.19
N VAL A 75 -9.84 -4.90 -2.43
CA VAL A 75 -8.55 -4.52 -3.03
C VAL A 75 -7.94 -3.37 -2.25
N ILE A 76 -6.66 -3.51 -1.92
CA ILE A 76 -5.88 -2.51 -1.18
C ILE A 76 -4.70 -2.09 -2.06
N PHE A 77 -4.64 -0.81 -2.40
CA PHE A 77 -3.47 -0.19 -3.02
C PHE A 77 -2.64 0.48 -1.94
N HIS A 78 -1.52 -0.14 -1.57
CA HIS A 78 -0.60 0.39 -0.57
C HIS A 78 0.47 1.24 -1.24
N LEU A 79 0.17 2.54 -1.39
CA LEU A 79 1.02 3.55 -2.03
C LEU A 79 1.68 4.48 -1.00
N ALA A 80 1.22 4.43 0.26
CA ALA A 80 1.75 5.28 1.33
C ALA A 80 3.20 4.93 1.66
N ALA A 81 4.07 5.93 1.60
CA ALA A 81 5.47 5.82 1.99
C ALA A 81 6.08 7.22 2.14
N ILE A 82 7.10 7.36 2.98
CA ILE A 82 8.03 8.48 2.86
C ILE A 82 9.09 8.15 1.84
N VAL A 83 9.56 9.20 1.14
CA VAL A 83 10.50 9.04 0.01
C VAL A 83 11.94 8.81 0.45
N SER A 84 12.78 8.35 -0.48
CA SER A 84 14.16 7.93 -0.23
C SER A 84 15.00 8.96 0.54
N GLY A 85 14.98 10.25 0.11
CA GLY A 85 15.78 11.28 0.77
C GLY A 85 15.40 11.51 2.23
N GLN A 86 14.09 11.51 2.53
CA GLN A 86 13.62 11.68 3.91
C GLN A 86 13.91 10.43 4.76
N ALA A 87 13.70 9.24 4.22
CA ALA A 87 13.97 7.98 4.93
C ALA A 87 15.47 7.80 5.25
N GLU A 88 16.36 8.43 4.49
CA GLU A 88 17.79 8.41 4.74
C GLU A 88 18.19 9.42 5.84
N GLN A 89 17.54 10.59 5.88
CA GLN A 89 17.79 11.62 6.88
C GLN A 89 17.11 11.30 8.23
N GLU A 90 15.92 10.72 8.20
CA GLU A 90 15.08 10.41 9.35
C GLU A 90 14.87 8.89 9.46
N PHE A 91 15.94 8.17 9.86
CA PHE A 91 15.98 6.71 9.88
C PHE A 91 14.78 6.07 10.60
N ASP A 92 14.49 6.51 11.82
CA ASP A 92 13.38 5.95 12.62
C ASP A 92 12.01 6.20 11.97
N LEU A 93 11.81 7.40 11.39
CA LEU A 93 10.59 7.73 10.67
C LEU A 93 10.42 6.81 9.44
N GLY A 94 11.52 6.58 8.68
CA GLY A 94 11.54 5.65 7.56
C GLY A 94 11.07 4.25 7.96
N TRP A 95 11.66 3.69 9.00
CA TRP A 95 11.30 2.36 9.50
C TRP A 95 9.87 2.31 10.04
N ASN A 96 9.41 3.33 10.74
CA ASN A 96 8.07 3.36 11.30
C ASN A 96 7.01 3.41 10.19
N ILE A 97 7.18 4.29 9.19
CA ILE A 97 6.19 4.46 8.12
C ILE A 97 6.30 3.35 7.07
N ASN A 98 7.48 3.14 6.48
CA ASN A 98 7.63 2.26 5.32
C ASN A 98 7.58 0.77 5.68
N THR A 99 8.14 0.38 6.83
CA THR A 99 8.24 -1.03 7.23
C THR A 99 7.18 -1.42 8.25
N LYS A 100 7.15 -0.76 9.43
CA LYS A 100 6.19 -1.11 10.48
C LYS A 100 4.76 -0.81 10.06
N GLY A 101 4.53 0.29 9.31
CA GLY A 101 3.22 0.60 8.75
C GLY A 101 2.74 -0.47 7.78
N SER A 102 3.62 -0.95 6.89
CA SER A 102 3.30 -2.06 5.98
C SER A 102 3.03 -3.35 6.74
N TRP A 103 3.89 -3.70 7.70
CA TRP A 103 3.68 -4.88 8.54
C TRP A 103 2.38 -4.77 9.37
N GLY A 104 2.10 -3.61 9.95
CA GLY A 104 0.87 -3.36 10.70
C GLY A 104 -0.39 -3.58 9.86
N LEU A 105 -0.36 -3.17 8.59
CA LEU A 105 -1.43 -3.46 7.62
C LEU A 105 -1.59 -4.96 7.40
N PHE A 106 -0.50 -5.69 7.14
CA PHE A 106 -0.56 -7.14 6.88
C PHE A 106 -1.04 -7.92 8.13
N GLU A 107 -0.62 -7.50 9.33
CA GLU A 107 -1.12 -8.06 10.59
C GLU A 107 -2.61 -7.74 10.84
N ALA A 108 -3.07 -6.55 10.47
CA ALA A 108 -4.48 -6.20 10.56
C ALA A 108 -5.33 -7.10 9.64
N ILE A 109 -4.87 -7.36 8.40
CA ILE A 109 -5.53 -8.29 7.47
C ILE A 109 -5.55 -9.70 8.06
N ARG A 110 -4.39 -10.23 8.48
CA ARG A 110 -4.27 -11.58 9.06
C ARG A 110 -5.16 -11.78 10.29
N SER A 111 -5.38 -10.73 11.06
CA SER A 111 -6.17 -10.77 12.30
C SER A 111 -7.67 -10.68 12.09
N GLN A 112 -8.14 -10.46 10.85
CA GLN A 112 -9.55 -10.54 10.50
C GLN A 112 -10.04 -11.99 10.46
N ARG A 113 -11.26 -12.20 10.02
CA ARG A 113 -11.82 -13.55 9.86
C ARG A 113 -10.98 -14.41 8.88
N ASN A 114 -10.98 -15.72 9.08
CA ASN A 114 -10.10 -16.65 8.33
C ASN A 114 -10.35 -16.71 6.82
N ASP A 115 -11.52 -16.30 6.34
CA ASP A 115 -11.90 -16.29 4.92
C ASP A 115 -11.71 -14.92 4.24
N TYR A 116 -11.19 -13.91 4.95
CA TYR A 116 -10.86 -12.60 4.39
C TYR A 116 -9.44 -12.60 3.83
N VAL A 117 -9.33 -12.65 2.51
CA VAL A 117 -8.05 -12.64 1.77
C VAL A 117 -8.11 -11.55 0.69
N PRO A 118 -7.85 -10.29 1.04
CA PRO A 118 -7.90 -9.19 0.08
C PRO A 118 -6.73 -9.25 -0.90
N ARG A 119 -6.94 -8.66 -2.09
CA ARG A 119 -5.83 -8.37 -2.98
C ARG A 119 -5.06 -7.15 -2.51
N VAL A 120 -3.74 -7.27 -2.33
CA VAL A 120 -2.87 -6.16 -1.98
C VAL A 120 -1.91 -5.86 -3.12
N VAL A 121 -1.94 -4.62 -3.60
CA VAL A 121 -0.99 -4.08 -4.57
C VAL A 121 -0.05 -3.13 -3.82
N PHE A 122 1.19 -3.55 -3.64
CA PHE A 122 2.21 -2.78 -2.95
C PHE A 122 3.13 -2.08 -3.95
N THR A 123 3.38 -0.79 -3.75
CA THR A 123 4.39 -0.07 -4.54
C THR A 123 5.76 -0.23 -3.91
N SER A 124 6.62 -0.99 -4.56
CA SER A 124 8.03 -1.07 -4.21
C SER A 124 8.85 0.05 -4.89
N SER A 125 10.12 -0.16 -5.11
CA SER A 125 11.04 0.82 -5.68
C SER A 125 12.22 0.14 -6.36
N ILE A 126 12.79 0.77 -7.38
CA ILE A 126 14.07 0.37 -7.95
C ILE A 126 15.21 0.42 -6.92
N ALA A 127 15.04 1.16 -5.82
CA ALA A 127 16.02 1.24 -4.72
C ALA A 127 16.22 -0.09 -3.98
N VAL A 128 15.38 -1.11 -4.21
CA VAL A 128 15.59 -2.45 -3.67
C VAL A 128 16.79 -3.15 -4.33
N PHE A 129 17.21 -2.67 -5.49
CA PHE A 129 18.38 -3.19 -6.20
C PHE A 129 19.62 -2.33 -5.91
N GLY A 130 20.72 -2.98 -5.60
CA GLY A 130 22.03 -2.36 -5.37
C GLY A 130 23.06 -2.71 -6.44
N SER A 131 24.03 -1.82 -6.63
CA SER A 131 25.17 -2.03 -7.55
C SER A 131 26.11 -3.14 -7.02
N PRO A 132 26.77 -3.92 -7.93
CA PRO A 132 26.63 -3.87 -9.38
C PRO A 132 25.37 -4.60 -9.87
N PHE A 133 24.72 -4.09 -10.92
CA PHE A 133 23.61 -4.76 -11.58
C PHE A 133 23.84 -4.85 -13.09
N PRO A 134 23.18 -5.81 -13.77
CA PRO A 134 23.30 -5.99 -15.22
C PRO A 134 22.67 -4.79 -15.96
N ASP A 135 22.92 -4.71 -17.28
CA ASP A 135 22.33 -3.67 -18.14
C ASP A 135 20.79 -3.66 -18.09
N GLN A 136 20.19 -4.83 -17.88
CA GLN A 136 18.74 -4.99 -17.68
C GLN A 136 18.54 -5.88 -16.45
N ILE A 137 17.75 -5.40 -15.49
CA ILE A 137 17.39 -6.14 -14.28
C ILE A 137 16.20 -7.05 -14.62
N PRO A 138 16.34 -8.39 -14.59
CA PRO A 138 15.22 -9.30 -14.82
C PRO A 138 14.29 -9.37 -13.60
N ASP A 139 13.09 -9.95 -13.79
CA ASP A 139 12.05 -10.02 -12.76
C ASP A 139 12.45 -10.87 -11.54
N ASP A 140 13.37 -11.82 -11.73
CA ASP A 140 13.89 -12.71 -10.68
C ASP A 140 15.22 -12.24 -10.07
N PHE A 141 15.63 -11.00 -10.32
CA PHE A 141 16.87 -10.45 -9.76
C PHE A 141 16.76 -10.25 -8.24
N PHE A 142 17.82 -10.58 -7.54
CA PHE A 142 17.88 -10.47 -6.08
C PHE A 142 17.84 -9.01 -5.62
N THR A 143 17.12 -8.76 -4.52
CA THR A 143 17.15 -7.47 -3.86
C THR A 143 18.42 -7.32 -3.03
N THR A 144 19.16 -6.25 -3.28
CA THR A 144 20.46 -5.94 -2.64
C THR A 144 20.53 -4.45 -2.29
N PRO A 145 19.58 -3.91 -1.49
CA PRO A 145 19.47 -2.48 -1.27
C PRO A 145 20.72 -1.89 -0.62
N LEU A 146 21.10 -0.66 -1.06
CA LEU A 146 22.22 0.10 -0.53
C LEU A 146 21.79 1.37 0.22
N THR A 147 20.49 1.56 0.43
CA THR A 147 19.89 2.69 1.14
C THR A 147 18.89 2.21 2.17
N SER A 148 18.64 3.02 3.22
CA SER A 148 17.61 2.73 4.23
C SER A 148 16.24 2.55 3.59
N TYR A 149 15.87 3.44 2.66
CA TYR A 149 14.62 3.34 1.92
C TYR A 149 14.50 2.03 1.12
N GLY A 150 15.55 1.68 0.40
CA GLY A 150 15.58 0.42 -0.36
C GLY A 150 15.45 -0.80 0.55
N ALA A 151 16.14 -0.81 1.69
CA ALA A 151 16.02 -1.86 2.70
C ALA A 151 14.60 -1.98 3.26
N GLN A 152 13.96 -0.85 3.58
CA GLN A 152 12.58 -0.80 4.08
C GLN A 152 11.59 -1.37 3.05
N LYS A 153 11.76 -1.03 1.77
CA LYS A 153 10.91 -1.56 0.69
C LYS A 153 11.14 -3.05 0.46
N ALA A 154 12.39 -3.52 0.42
CA ALA A 154 12.73 -4.93 0.27
C ALA A 154 12.19 -5.79 1.42
N VAL A 155 12.27 -5.32 2.67
CA VAL A 155 11.66 -6.01 3.82
C VAL A 155 10.15 -6.11 3.65
N SER A 156 9.48 -5.06 3.19
CA SER A 156 8.03 -5.06 2.97
C SER A 156 7.63 -6.01 1.84
N GLU A 157 8.43 -6.14 0.76
CA GLU A 157 8.23 -7.15 -0.29
C GLU A 157 8.32 -8.58 0.28
N LEU A 158 9.35 -8.87 1.08
CA LEU A 158 9.53 -10.18 1.70
C LEU A 158 8.38 -10.54 2.64
N LEU A 159 7.91 -9.57 3.44
CA LEU A 159 6.74 -9.76 4.30
C LEU A 159 5.50 -10.07 3.44
N LEU A 160 5.19 -9.25 2.43
CA LEU A 160 4.03 -9.47 1.56
C LEU A 160 4.09 -10.85 0.89
N ALA A 161 5.26 -11.24 0.38
CA ALA A 161 5.48 -12.54 -0.25
C ALA A 161 5.21 -13.71 0.73
N ASP A 162 5.65 -13.60 2.00
CA ASP A 162 5.40 -14.67 2.98
C ASP A 162 3.93 -14.74 3.40
N TYR A 163 3.27 -13.60 3.62
CA TYR A 163 1.82 -13.57 3.91
C TYR A 163 0.99 -14.12 2.74
N SER A 164 1.42 -13.84 1.51
CA SER A 164 0.76 -14.37 0.30
C SER A 164 0.98 -15.87 0.15
N ARG A 165 2.21 -16.34 0.36
CA ARG A 165 2.54 -17.80 0.36
C ARG A 165 1.73 -18.57 1.41
N LYS A 166 1.41 -17.91 2.55
CA LYS A 166 0.57 -18.48 3.62
C LYS A 166 -0.93 -18.40 3.33
N GLY A 167 -1.35 -17.77 2.22
CA GLY A 167 -2.75 -17.60 1.86
C GLY A 167 -3.52 -16.59 2.71
N MET A 168 -2.82 -15.70 3.42
CA MET A 168 -3.43 -14.66 4.26
C MET A 168 -3.77 -13.40 3.45
N ILE A 169 -3.04 -13.17 2.36
CA ILE A 169 -3.14 -12.03 1.46
C ILE A 169 -2.98 -12.55 0.03
N ASP A 170 -3.66 -11.96 -0.95
CA ASP A 170 -3.40 -12.12 -2.38
C ASP A 170 -2.56 -10.91 -2.84
N GLY A 171 -1.22 -11.02 -2.76
CA GLY A 171 -0.25 -9.95 -2.99
C GLY A 171 0.72 -10.19 -4.13
#